data_dab90412724ca9199ea0508364fcacc2
#
_entry.id   dab90412724ca9199ea0508364fcacc2
#
_cell.length_a   1.000
_cell.length_b   1.000
_cell.length_c   1.000
_cell.angle_alpha   90.00
_cell.angle_beta   90.00
_cell.angle_gamma   90.00
#
_symmetry.space_group_name_H-M   'P 1'
#
loop_
_entity.id
_entity.type
_entity.pdbx_description
1 polymer ?
#
loop_
_entity_poly.entity_id
_entity_poly.type
_entity_poly.pdbx_seq_one_letter_code
_entity_poly.pdbx_strand_id
1 'polypeptide(L)'
;MGMHSNENQPEDHVRYARNDLMGLVREDLGYDIARHVDSTVHKFEEWGLPIMRDPENGRYQREGKWQIMIHGESYKPIIAEAARKAATEVYNRIMVTHLLMDKNKPNRVAGAVGFNVRTGDFYVFRSKAVVVSAGGASHIFKPHAVGEGMGRTWYAPWSSASAYALPIRVGAKMTQMENRIVLTRFKDGYGCLLYTSDAADE
;
A
#
# COMPACT_ATOMS: atom_id res chain seq x y z
N MET A 1 2.16 -6.23 10.37
CA MET A 1 2.66 -5.29 9.37
C MET A 1 4.16 -5.14 9.51
N GLY A 2 4.87 -5.38 8.46
CA GLY A 2 6.32 -5.20 8.41
C GLY A 2 7.13 -6.38 8.91
N MET A 3 8.02 -6.84 8.06
CA MET A 3 9.03 -7.82 8.43
C MET A 3 10.20 -7.08 9.02
N HIS A 4 10.12 -6.78 10.31
CA HIS A 4 11.24 -6.23 11.05
C HIS A 4 11.82 -7.30 11.93
N SER A 5 13.12 -7.48 11.88
CA SER A 5 13.78 -8.31 12.83
C SER A 5 15.29 -8.19 12.78
N ASN A 6 15.88 -8.11 13.94
CA ASN A 6 17.29 -8.39 14.11
C ASN A 6 17.66 -9.85 13.74
N GLU A 7 16.67 -10.70 13.49
CA GLU A 7 16.82 -12.12 13.20
C GLU A 7 16.48 -12.50 11.76
N ASN A 8 15.69 -11.67 11.05
CA ASN A 8 15.37 -11.90 9.63
C ASN A 8 16.25 -11.04 8.74
N GLN A 9 16.80 -11.66 7.72
CA GLN A 9 17.58 -10.98 6.70
C GLN A 9 16.69 -10.64 5.50
N PRO A 10 17.07 -9.67 4.66
CA PRO A 10 16.33 -9.33 3.45
C PRO A 10 16.04 -10.54 2.55
N GLU A 11 16.96 -11.50 2.50
CA GLU A 11 16.83 -12.75 1.73
C GLU A 11 15.68 -13.63 2.25
N ASP A 12 15.40 -13.59 3.53
CA ASP A 12 14.30 -14.35 4.12
C ASP A 12 12.96 -13.81 3.64
N HIS A 13 12.86 -12.49 3.49
CA HIS A 13 11.67 -11.87 2.90
C HIS A 13 11.47 -12.28 1.46
N VAL A 14 12.53 -12.27 0.66
CA VAL A 14 12.46 -12.68 -0.75
C VAL A 14 12.05 -14.15 -0.86
N ARG A 15 12.62 -15.01 -0.02
CA ARG A 15 12.27 -16.44 0.03
C ARG A 15 10.81 -16.65 0.40
N TYR A 16 10.32 -15.93 1.41
CA TYR A 16 8.92 -15.98 1.79
C TYR A 16 8.01 -15.54 0.66
N ALA A 17 8.26 -14.37 0.07
CA ALA A 17 7.45 -13.84 -1.03
C ALA A 17 7.48 -14.75 -2.26
N ARG A 18 8.62 -15.35 -2.59
CA ARG A 18 8.75 -16.33 -3.69
C ARG A 18 7.83 -17.53 -3.47
N ASN A 19 7.82 -18.07 -2.27
CA ASN A 19 7.02 -19.25 -1.93
C ASN A 19 5.51 -18.90 -1.92
N ASP A 20 5.15 -17.81 -1.28
CA ASP A 20 3.76 -17.37 -1.13
C ASP A 20 3.12 -16.98 -2.49
N LEU A 21 3.88 -16.37 -3.36
CA LEU A 21 3.46 -15.96 -4.69
C LEU A 21 3.82 -16.95 -5.80
N MET A 22 4.19 -18.17 -5.45
CA MET A 22 4.52 -19.25 -6.40
C MET A 22 5.53 -18.83 -7.47
N GLY A 23 6.52 -18.04 -7.11
CA GLY A 23 7.56 -17.53 -8.01
C GLY A 23 7.18 -16.31 -8.83
N LEU A 24 5.93 -15.86 -8.80
CA LEU A 24 5.47 -14.66 -9.51
C LEU A 24 5.83 -13.38 -8.75
N VAL A 25 7.12 -13.14 -8.58
CA VAL A 25 7.65 -12.03 -7.80
C VAL A 25 8.89 -11.41 -8.45
N ARG A 26 9.00 -10.08 -8.35
CA ARG A 26 10.22 -9.34 -8.66
C ARG A 26 11.11 -9.35 -7.41
N GLU A 27 12.02 -10.31 -7.36
CA GLU A 27 12.86 -10.54 -6.19
C GLU A 27 13.82 -9.38 -5.90
N ASP A 28 14.33 -8.74 -6.94
CA ASP A 28 15.15 -7.54 -6.84
C ASP A 28 14.42 -6.38 -6.13
N LEU A 29 13.15 -6.14 -6.48
CA LEU A 29 12.33 -5.13 -5.80
C LEU A 29 11.95 -5.57 -4.39
N GLY A 30 11.63 -6.84 -4.19
CA GLY A 30 11.37 -7.42 -2.88
C GLY A 30 12.55 -7.29 -1.94
N TYR A 31 13.76 -7.55 -2.43
CA TYR A 31 14.99 -7.38 -1.68
C TYR A 31 15.24 -5.91 -1.32
N ASP A 32 15.05 -5.00 -2.27
CA ASP A 32 15.23 -3.57 -2.04
C ASP A 32 14.26 -3.05 -0.96
N ILE A 33 13.01 -3.49 -0.99
CA ILE A 33 12.04 -3.17 0.07
C ILE A 33 12.49 -3.74 1.42
N ALA A 34 12.89 -5.01 1.45
CA ALA A 34 13.23 -5.71 2.69
C ALA A 34 14.41 -5.08 3.43
N ARG A 35 15.45 -4.66 2.73
CA ARG A 35 16.62 -4.00 3.34
C ARG A 35 16.30 -2.64 3.98
N HIS A 36 15.15 -2.05 3.66
CA HIS A 36 14.71 -0.77 4.21
C HIS A 36 13.63 -0.88 5.30
N VAL A 37 13.19 -2.10 5.64
CA VAL A 37 12.12 -2.31 6.63
C VAL A 37 12.51 -1.75 8.00
N ASP A 38 13.71 -2.05 8.47
CA ASP A 38 14.20 -1.59 9.78
C ASP A 38 14.23 -0.06 9.87
N SER A 39 14.86 0.58 8.90
CA SER A 39 14.93 2.04 8.87
C SER A 39 13.55 2.69 8.80
N THR A 40 12.61 2.04 8.12
CA THR A 40 11.22 2.51 8.02
C THR A 40 10.50 2.40 9.37
N VAL A 41 10.71 1.31 10.11
CA VAL A 41 10.11 1.12 11.44
C VAL A 41 10.61 2.18 12.41
N HIS A 42 11.91 2.41 12.46
CA HIS A 42 12.49 3.47 13.29
C HIS A 42 11.96 4.85 12.91
N LYS A 43 11.76 5.09 11.61
CA LYS A 43 11.15 6.34 11.15
C LYS A 43 9.71 6.51 11.64
N PHE A 44 8.94 5.45 11.68
CA PHE A 44 7.59 5.48 12.24
C PHE A 44 7.59 5.79 13.74
N GLU A 45 8.53 5.24 14.51
CA GLU A 45 8.71 5.58 15.91
C GLU A 45 9.08 7.06 16.11
N GLU A 46 10.00 7.60 15.28
CA GLU A 46 10.34 9.03 15.31
C GLU A 46 9.12 9.93 15.04
N TRP A 47 8.18 9.48 14.23
CA TRP A 47 6.94 10.19 13.97
C TRP A 47 5.88 10.00 15.07
N GLY A 48 6.18 9.19 16.10
CA GLY A 48 5.34 8.96 17.24
C GLY A 48 4.36 7.79 17.10
N LEU A 49 4.60 6.87 16.16
CA LEU A 49 3.79 5.65 16.08
C LEU A 49 4.15 4.73 17.25
N PRO A 50 3.18 4.38 18.12
CA PRO A 50 3.41 3.41 19.17
C PRO A 50 3.70 2.03 18.59
N ILE A 51 4.90 1.52 18.87
CA ILE A 51 5.30 0.15 18.55
C ILE A 51 5.49 -0.56 19.87
N MET A 52 4.83 -1.69 20.02
CA MET A 52 4.89 -2.46 21.26
C MET A 52 6.29 -3.05 21.44
N ARG A 53 6.81 -2.91 22.66
CA ARG A 53 8.08 -3.50 23.04
C ARG A 53 7.88 -4.45 24.21
N ASP A 54 8.66 -5.50 24.23
CA ASP A 54 8.74 -6.43 25.32
C ASP A 54 9.32 -5.70 26.55
N PRO A 55 8.61 -5.70 27.69
CA PRO A 55 9.06 -5.00 28.88
C PRO A 55 10.32 -5.58 29.52
N GLU A 56 10.63 -6.87 29.29
CA GLU A 56 11.78 -7.53 29.90
C GLU A 56 13.09 -7.25 29.16
N ASN A 57 13.05 -7.17 27.83
CA ASN A 57 14.26 -7.08 27.00
C ASN A 57 14.29 -5.85 26.08
N GLY A 58 13.22 -5.04 26.05
CA GLY A 58 13.10 -3.82 25.24
C GLY A 58 13.02 -4.05 23.72
N ARG A 59 12.96 -5.30 23.28
CA ARG A 59 12.84 -5.63 21.86
C ARG A 59 11.41 -5.38 21.35
N TYR A 60 11.24 -5.24 20.04
CA TYR A 60 9.91 -5.15 19.48
C TYR A 60 9.11 -6.43 19.76
N GLN A 61 7.92 -6.26 20.31
CA GLN A 61 7.01 -7.36 20.51
C GLN A 61 6.54 -7.88 19.15
N ARG A 62 6.52 -9.18 18.99
CA ARG A 62 6.19 -9.84 17.74
C ARG A 62 4.99 -10.73 17.89
N GLU A 63 4.23 -10.83 16.82
CA GLU A 63 3.28 -11.89 16.60
C GLU A 63 3.86 -12.80 15.51
N GLY A 64 4.14 -14.04 15.90
CA GLY A 64 4.85 -14.97 15.04
C GLY A 64 6.27 -14.53 14.65
N LYS A 65 6.75 -15.07 13.54
CA LYS A 65 8.13 -14.84 13.07
C LYS A 65 8.32 -13.51 12.35
N TRP A 66 7.26 -12.95 11.76
CA TRP A 66 7.40 -11.92 10.73
C TRP A 66 6.77 -10.57 11.07
N GLN A 67 5.95 -10.50 12.09
CA GLN A 67 5.16 -9.31 12.37
C GLN A 67 5.59 -8.65 13.66
N ILE A 68 5.72 -7.33 13.64
CA ILE A 68 5.82 -6.52 14.85
C ILE A 68 4.45 -5.94 15.19
N MET A 69 4.21 -5.79 16.50
CA MET A 69 2.97 -5.24 17.01
C MET A 69 3.02 -3.71 16.99
N ILE A 70 2.10 -3.11 16.27
CA ILE A 70 1.92 -1.66 16.21
C ILE A 70 0.49 -1.28 16.59
N HIS A 71 0.29 -0.04 17.04
CA HIS A 71 -1.05 0.47 17.26
C HIS A 71 -1.72 0.86 15.94
N GLY A 72 -2.59 -0.03 15.45
CA GLY A 72 -3.17 0.08 14.10
C GLY A 72 -4.09 1.28 13.89
N GLU A 73 -4.81 1.74 14.92
CA GLU A 73 -5.75 2.86 14.81
C GLU A 73 -5.04 4.21 14.65
N SER A 74 -3.92 4.40 15.32
CA SER A 74 -3.15 5.66 15.25
C SER A 74 -2.21 5.74 14.03
N TYR A 75 -1.95 4.63 13.37
CA TYR A 75 -1.00 4.52 12.28
C TYR A 75 -1.24 5.53 11.15
N LYS A 76 -2.45 5.57 10.60
CA LYS A 76 -2.76 6.47 9.48
C LYS A 76 -2.72 7.95 9.83
N PRO A 77 -3.32 8.41 10.95
CA PRO A 77 -3.24 9.80 11.38
C PRO A 77 -1.79 10.27 11.59
N ILE A 78 -0.96 9.48 12.25
CA ILE A 78 0.44 9.83 12.55
C ILE A 78 1.25 9.98 11.26
N ILE A 79 1.15 9.01 10.34
CA ILE A 79 1.85 9.08 9.06
C ILE A 79 1.33 10.23 8.21
N ALA A 80 0.02 10.49 8.20
CA ALA A 80 -0.55 11.60 7.47
C ALA A 80 -0.05 12.95 7.99
N GLU A 81 0.12 13.08 9.30
CA GLU A 81 0.67 14.30 9.89
C GLU A 81 2.16 14.48 9.54
N ALA A 82 2.95 13.41 9.61
CA ALA A 82 4.34 13.44 9.18
C ALA A 82 4.46 13.82 7.70
N ALA A 83 3.60 13.27 6.85
CA ALA A 83 3.55 13.61 5.43
C ALA A 83 3.19 15.08 5.20
N ARG A 84 2.23 15.64 5.93
CA ARG A 84 1.87 17.06 5.83
C ARG A 84 3.01 17.98 6.23
N LYS A 85 3.76 17.62 7.27
CA LYS A 85 4.94 18.40 7.71
C LYS A 85 6.08 18.37 6.70
N ALA A 86 6.23 17.26 5.98
CA ALA A 86 7.28 17.10 4.97
C ALA A 86 6.91 17.70 3.60
N ALA A 87 5.62 17.77 3.29
CA ALA A 87 5.14 18.26 2.00
C ALA A 87 5.19 19.81 1.92
N THR A 88 5.61 20.33 0.78
CA THR A 88 5.52 21.78 0.48
C THR A 88 4.06 22.20 0.37
N GLU A 89 3.24 21.41 -0.34
CA GLU A 89 1.81 21.66 -0.54
C GLU A 89 1.03 20.35 -0.55
N VAL A 90 -0.20 20.40 -0.06
CA VAL A 90 -1.12 19.27 -0.04
C VAL A 90 -2.45 19.68 -0.64
N TYR A 91 -2.80 19.11 -1.76
CA TYR A 91 -4.08 19.33 -2.45
C TYR A 91 -5.05 18.19 -2.15
N ASN A 92 -6.05 18.48 -1.35
CA ASN A 92 -7.09 17.51 -1.01
C ASN A 92 -8.20 17.49 -2.06
N ARG A 93 -8.86 16.33 -2.20
CA ARG A 93 -10.04 16.16 -3.06
C ARG A 93 -9.79 16.38 -4.54
N ILE A 94 -8.56 16.18 -4.98
CA ILE A 94 -8.24 16.21 -6.40
C ILE A 94 -8.31 14.79 -6.96
N MET A 95 -9.22 14.57 -7.90
CA MET A 95 -9.27 13.36 -8.70
C MET A 95 -8.27 13.50 -9.84
N VAL A 96 -7.14 12.82 -9.71
CA VAL A 96 -6.14 12.77 -10.79
C VAL A 96 -6.62 11.81 -11.87
N THR A 97 -6.72 12.31 -13.09
CA THR A 97 -7.26 11.55 -14.23
C THR A 97 -6.22 11.11 -15.24
N HIS A 98 -5.15 11.87 -15.40
CA HIS A 98 -4.08 11.55 -16.35
C HIS A 98 -2.72 11.98 -15.82
N LEU A 99 -1.70 11.23 -16.20
CA LEU A 99 -0.31 11.67 -16.16
C LEU A 99 0.01 12.40 -17.47
N LEU A 100 0.85 13.42 -17.38
CA LEU A 100 1.28 14.21 -18.53
C LEU A 100 2.66 13.76 -18.98
N MET A 101 2.82 13.60 -20.28
CA MET A 101 4.10 13.28 -20.90
C MET A 101 4.81 14.56 -21.35
N ASP A 102 6.12 14.56 -21.27
CA ASP A 102 6.95 15.65 -21.81
C ASP A 102 6.90 15.61 -23.35
N LYS A 103 6.51 16.73 -23.94
CA LYS A 103 6.42 16.87 -25.42
C LYS A 103 7.76 16.66 -26.14
N ASN A 104 8.85 17.06 -25.49
CA ASN A 104 10.18 17.08 -26.10
C ASN A 104 11.04 15.87 -25.68
N LYS A 105 10.62 15.13 -24.68
CA LYS A 105 11.35 13.96 -24.15
C LYS A 105 10.42 12.77 -24.07
N PRO A 106 10.41 11.91 -25.07
CA PRO A 106 9.64 10.66 -25.01
C PRO A 106 10.07 9.83 -23.81
N ASN A 107 9.13 9.11 -23.21
CA ASN A 107 9.32 8.32 -21.98
C ASN A 107 9.57 9.13 -20.69
N ARG A 108 9.29 10.43 -20.69
CA ARG A 108 9.35 11.25 -19.48
C ARG A 108 7.97 11.75 -19.08
N VAL A 109 7.58 11.47 -17.84
CA VAL A 109 6.42 12.09 -17.22
C VAL A 109 6.79 13.53 -16.79
N ALA A 110 5.91 14.49 -17.06
CA ALA A 110 6.10 15.91 -16.78
C ALA A 110 5.12 16.44 -15.72
N GLY A 111 4.20 15.62 -15.26
CA GLY A 111 3.22 16.02 -14.26
C GLY A 111 1.94 15.20 -14.32
N ALA A 112 0.86 15.79 -13.81
CA ALA A 112 -0.46 15.20 -13.77
C ALA A 112 -1.55 16.25 -13.94
N VAL A 113 -2.75 15.80 -14.32
CA VAL A 113 -3.95 16.63 -14.34
C VAL A 113 -5.07 15.98 -13.57
N GLY A 114 -5.94 16.79 -13.02
CA GLY A 114 -7.10 16.34 -12.29
C GLY A 114 -8.08 17.47 -12.05
N PHE A 115 -9.14 17.19 -11.34
CA PHE A 115 -10.14 18.17 -10.96
C PHE A 115 -10.56 18.01 -9.51
N ASN A 116 -10.96 19.09 -8.88
CA ASN A 116 -11.52 19.06 -7.54
C ASN A 116 -12.94 18.48 -7.61
N VAL A 117 -13.19 17.41 -6.87
CA VAL A 117 -14.46 16.67 -6.90
C VAL A 117 -15.62 17.44 -6.26
N ARG A 118 -15.36 18.56 -5.56
CA ARG A 118 -16.42 19.42 -4.98
C ARG A 118 -16.69 20.67 -5.80
N THR A 119 -15.63 21.33 -6.30
CA THR A 119 -15.76 22.61 -7.01
C THR A 119 -15.77 22.44 -8.53
N GLY A 120 -15.25 21.31 -9.02
CA GLY A 120 -15.06 21.10 -10.46
C GLY A 120 -13.84 21.80 -11.06
N ASP A 121 -13.08 22.56 -10.26
CA ASP A 121 -11.91 23.26 -10.73
C ASP A 121 -10.87 22.30 -11.30
N PHE A 122 -10.31 22.66 -12.44
CA PHE A 122 -9.29 21.87 -13.12
C PHE A 122 -7.88 22.27 -12.68
N TYR A 123 -7.05 21.26 -12.45
CA TYR A 123 -5.68 21.42 -11.97
C TYR A 123 -4.67 20.79 -12.91
N VAL A 124 -3.58 21.49 -13.14
CA VAL A 124 -2.40 21.01 -13.87
C VAL A 124 -1.20 21.09 -12.96
N PHE A 125 -0.66 19.94 -12.58
CA PHE A 125 0.54 19.85 -11.78
C PHE A 125 1.74 19.57 -12.67
N ARG A 126 2.76 20.44 -12.60
CA ARG A 126 4.02 20.23 -13.30
C ARG A 126 5.05 19.69 -12.31
N SER A 127 5.71 18.59 -12.68
CA SER A 127 6.69 17.95 -11.80
C SER A 127 7.82 17.29 -12.58
N LYS A 128 8.96 17.13 -11.91
CA LYS A 128 10.12 16.39 -12.46
C LYS A 128 9.92 14.88 -12.38
N ALA A 129 9.13 14.42 -11.41
CA ALA A 129 8.79 13.02 -11.18
C ALA A 129 7.39 12.92 -10.57
N VAL A 130 6.74 11.78 -10.75
CA VAL A 130 5.42 11.48 -10.17
C VAL A 130 5.51 10.12 -9.48
N VAL A 131 5.15 10.08 -8.20
CA VAL A 131 4.93 8.85 -7.44
C VAL A 131 3.44 8.56 -7.42
N VAL A 132 3.05 7.38 -7.87
CA VAL A 132 1.64 6.95 -7.89
C VAL A 132 1.40 5.98 -6.75
N SER A 133 0.62 6.39 -5.75
CA SER A 133 0.25 5.62 -4.56
C SER A 133 -1.26 5.66 -4.35
N ALA A 134 -2.03 5.44 -5.42
CA ALA A 134 -3.49 5.63 -5.44
C ALA A 134 -4.29 4.40 -4.99
N GLY A 135 -3.67 3.50 -4.24
CA GLY A 135 -4.33 2.32 -3.67
C GLY A 135 -4.49 1.17 -4.65
N GLY A 136 -5.36 0.23 -4.29
CA GLY A 136 -5.54 -1.03 -5.00
C GLY A 136 -6.62 -0.99 -6.09
N ALA A 137 -7.09 -2.19 -6.46
CA ALA A 137 -8.00 -2.43 -7.56
C ALA A 137 -9.22 -3.27 -7.16
N SER A 138 -9.56 -3.33 -5.88
CA SER A 138 -10.61 -4.22 -5.38
C SER A 138 -11.99 -3.95 -5.98
N HIS A 139 -12.29 -2.70 -6.30
CA HIS A 139 -13.62 -2.29 -6.78
C HIS A 139 -13.86 -2.54 -8.26
N ILE A 140 -12.85 -2.92 -9.04
CA ILE A 140 -13.04 -3.28 -10.46
C ILE A 140 -13.50 -4.72 -10.66
N PHE A 141 -13.39 -5.55 -9.64
CA PHE A 141 -13.79 -6.95 -9.71
C PHE A 141 -15.24 -7.12 -9.28
N LYS A 142 -16.00 -7.83 -10.11
CA LYS A 142 -17.38 -8.19 -9.78
C LYS A 142 -17.36 -9.30 -8.73
N PRO A 143 -18.10 -9.17 -7.62
CA PRO A 143 -18.26 -10.27 -6.67
C PRO A 143 -18.92 -11.49 -7.35
N HIS A 144 -18.48 -12.68 -6.99
CA HIS A 144 -19.07 -13.92 -7.47
C HIS A 144 -20.16 -14.45 -6.55
N ALA A 145 -20.19 -14.03 -5.28
CA ALA A 145 -21.15 -14.51 -4.32
C ALA A 145 -22.55 -13.93 -4.58
N VAL A 146 -23.57 -14.77 -4.47
CA VAL A 146 -24.97 -14.34 -4.62
C VAL A 146 -25.33 -13.37 -3.50
N GLY A 147 -25.97 -12.25 -3.87
CA GLY A 147 -26.34 -11.19 -2.94
C GLY A 147 -25.22 -10.20 -2.61
N GLU A 148 -24.02 -10.39 -3.12
CA GLU A 148 -22.98 -9.37 -3.07
C GLU A 148 -23.12 -8.40 -4.23
N GLY A 149 -23.24 -7.14 -3.92
CA GLY A 149 -23.30 -6.05 -4.88
C GLY A 149 -22.37 -4.92 -4.48
N MET A 150 -22.38 -3.84 -5.26
CA MET A 150 -21.53 -2.67 -5.02
C MET A 150 -21.67 -2.08 -3.61
N GLY A 151 -22.83 -2.19 -2.97
CA GLY A 151 -23.05 -1.75 -1.58
C GLY A 151 -22.46 -2.67 -0.49
N ARG A 152 -21.95 -3.83 -0.85
CA ARG A 152 -21.36 -4.81 0.07
C ARG A 152 -19.88 -5.07 -0.18
N THR A 153 -19.23 -4.18 -0.87
CA THR A 153 -17.78 -4.26 -1.11
C THR A 153 -17.04 -3.95 0.18
N TRP A 154 -16.22 -4.87 0.63
CA TRP A 154 -15.45 -4.78 1.88
C TRP A 154 -14.32 -3.77 1.85
N TYR A 155 -13.90 -3.38 0.68
CA TYR A 155 -12.80 -2.44 0.45
C TYR A 155 -13.35 -1.08 0.06
N ALA A 156 -12.52 -0.06 0.22
CA ALA A 156 -12.87 1.29 -0.19
C ALA A 156 -13.35 1.30 -1.65
N PRO A 157 -14.54 1.83 -1.95
CA PRO A 157 -15.07 1.86 -3.31
C PRO A 157 -14.19 2.67 -4.28
N TRP A 158 -13.33 3.51 -3.76
CA TRP A 158 -12.35 4.29 -4.50
C TRP A 158 -11.08 3.53 -4.89
N SER A 159 -10.92 2.29 -4.44
CA SER A 159 -9.87 1.38 -4.91
C SER A 159 -10.19 0.86 -6.31
N SER A 160 -10.22 1.76 -7.27
CA SER A 160 -10.72 1.58 -8.65
C SER A 160 -9.62 1.40 -9.68
N ALA A 161 -8.45 0.92 -9.26
CA ALA A 161 -7.29 0.64 -10.11
C ALA A 161 -6.62 1.88 -10.74
N SER A 162 -6.84 3.07 -10.22
CA SER A 162 -6.15 4.28 -10.73
C SER A 162 -4.63 4.17 -10.64
N ALA A 163 -4.11 3.45 -9.61
CA ALA A 163 -2.68 3.18 -9.47
C ALA A 163 -2.11 2.30 -10.58
N TYR A 164 -2.93 1.53 -11.27
CA TYR A 164 -2.54 0.74 -12.44
C TYR A 164 -2.79 1.48 -13.74
N ALA A 165 -3.98 2.06 -13.87
CA ALA A 165 -4.42 2.70 -15.11
C ALA A 165 -3.55 3.91 -15.49
N LEU A 166 -3.19 4.75 -14.52
CA LEU A 166 -2.39 5.95 -14.77
C LEU A 166 -0.99 5.62 -15.34
N PRO A 167 -0.20 4.73 -14.72
CA PRO A 167 1.11 4.36 -15.27
C PRO A 167 1.02 3.61 -16.60
N ILE A 168 0.06 2.69 -16.77
CA ILE A 168 -0.11 1.94 -18.01
C ILE A 168 -0.36 2.87 -19.19
N ARG A 169 -1.18 3.90 -19.03
CA ARG A 169 -1.52 4.86 -20.08
C ARG A 169 -0.32 5.66 -20.59
N VAL A 170 0.70 5.81 -19.78
CA VAL A 170 1.95 6.49 -20.15
C VAL A 170 3.08 5.52 -20.49
N GLY A 171 2.77 4.24 -20.67
CA GLY A 171 3.72 3.22 -21.10
C GLY A 171 4.66 2.69 -20.03
N ALA A 172 4.34 2.87 -18.75
CA ALA A 172 5.12 2.28 -17.68
C ALA A 172 5.07 0.75 -17.72
N LYS A 173 6.20 0.12 -17.43
CA LYS A 173 6.24 -1.33 -17.26
C LYS A 173 5.60 -1.71 -15.94
N MET A 174 4.71 -2.68 -15.99
CA MET A 174 4.04 -3.23 -14.81
C MET A 174 4.60 -4.61 -14.48
N THR A 175 4.55 -4.97 -13.22
CA THR A 175 4.95 -6.30 -12.74
C THR A 175 3.91 -6.86 -11.80
N GLN A 176 3.85 -8.16 -11.65
CA GLN A 176 2.97 -8.89 -10.72
C GLN A 176 1.47 -8.63 -10.97
N MET A 177 1.09 -8.32 -12.20
CA MET A 177 -0.31 -8.06 -12.56
C MET A 177 -1.18 -9.32 -12.49
N GLU A 178 -0.58 -10.49 -12.47
CA GLU A 178 -1.23 -11.79 -12.30
C GLU A 178 -1.67 -12.01 -10.84
N ASN A 179 -0.99 -11.39 -9.90
CA ASN A 179 -1.23 -11.59 -8.49
C ASN A 179 -2.47 -10.79 -8.05
N ARG A 180 -3.46 -11.50 -7.54
CA ARG A 180 -4.64 -10.93 -6.90
C ARG A 180 -4.81 -11.57 -5.54
N ILE A 181 -4.72 -10.76 -4.50
CA ILE A 181 -4.94 -11.20 -3.14
C ILE A 181 -6.28 -10.65 -2.66
N VAL A 182 -7.18 -11.54 -2.32
CA VAL A 182 -8.42 -11.21 -1.65
C VAL A 182 -8.46 -12.01 -0.36
N LEU A 183 -8.49 -11.32 0.75
CA LEU A 183 -8.57 -11.95 2.07
C LEU A 183 -9.92 -12.64 2.21
N THR A 184 -9.90 -13.87 2.71
CA THR A 184 -11.11 -14.62 3.04
C THR A 184 -11.93 -13.85 4.07
N ARG A 185 -13.23 -13.77 3.87
CA ARG A 185 -14.17 -13.10 4.78
C ARG A 185 -15.42 -13.94 4.97
N PHE A 186 -16.00 -13.85 6.16
CA PHE A 186 -17.32 -14.40 6.37
C PHE A 186 -18.36 -13.55 5.64
N LYS A 187 -19.32 -14.21 5.02
CA LYS A 187 -20.51 -13.55 4.51
C LYS A 187 -21.22 -12.84 5.68
N ASP A 188 -21.59 -11.59 5.46
CA ASP A 188 -22.29 -10.76 6.46
C ASP A 188 -21.50 -10.47 7.76
N GLY A 189 -20.21 -10.84 7.84
CA GLY A 189 -19.30 -10.51 8.93
C GLY A 189 -18.61 -9.16 8.71
N TYR A 190 -18.45 -8.38 9.76
CA TYR A 190 -17.59 -7.20 9.79
C TYR A 190 -16.22 -7.57 10.36
N GLY A 191 -15.18 -7.27 9.64
CA GLY A 191 -13.81 -7.51 10.09
C GLY A 191 -12.96 -8.30 9.11
N CYS A 192 -11.67 -8.26 9.33
CA CYS A 192 -10.69 -9.04 8.58
C CYS A 192 -10.32 -10.28 9.38
N LEU A 193 -10.41 -11.45 8.77
CA LEU A 193 -9.96 -12.72 9.38
C LEU A 193 -8.47 -12.73 9.74
N LEU A 194 -7.69 -11.78 9.25
CA LEU A 194 -6.28 -11.67 9.58
C LEU A 194 -5.97 -11.43 11.06
N TYR A 195 -6.96 -11.02 11.85
CA TYR A 195 -6.79 -10.94 13.31
C TYR A 195 -6.97 -12.28 14.03
N THR A 196 -7.33 -13.31 13.30
CA THR A 196 -7.53 -14.67 13.82
C THR A 196 -6.71 -15.68 13.04
N SER A 197 -5.53 -15.29 12.58
CA SER A 197 -4.64 -16.18 11.81
C SER A 197 -4.18 -17.41 12.59
N ASP A 198 -4.30 -17.40 13.90
CA ASP A 198 -4.06 -18.57 14.74
C ASP A 198 -5.11 -19.68 14.54
N ALA A 199 -6.24 -19.40 13.92
CA ALA A 199 -7.26 -20.40 13.63
C ALA A 199 -6.98 -21.24 12.37
N ALA A 200 -5.89 -20.95 11.65
CA ALA A 200 -5.50 -21.71 10.47
C ALA A 200 -4.39 -22.74 10.76
N ASP A 201 -3.82 -22.72 11.96
CA ASP A 201 -2.77 -23.62 12.40
C ASP A 201 -3.28 -24.72 13.39
N GLU A 202 -4.60 -24.77 13.65
CA GLU A 202 -5.32 -25.87 14.29
C GLU A 202 -6.10 -26.65 13.20
#